data_85ea0ba0e7bc8fba7dd6dbd0dd292638
#
_entry.id   85ea0ba0e7bc8fba7dd6dbd0dd292638
#
_cell.length_a   1.000
_cell.length_b   1.000
_cell.length_c   1.000
_cell.angle_alpha   90.00
_cell.angle_beta   90.00
_cell.angle_gamma   90.00
#
_symmetry.space_group_name_H-M   'P 1'
#
loop_
_entity.id
_entity.type
_entity.pdbx_description
1 polymer ?
#
loop_
_entity_poly.entity_id
_entity_poly.type
_entity_poly.pdbx_seq_one_letter_code
_entity_poly.pdbx_strand_id
1 'polypeptide(L)'
;MLVTGAGSGIGRATARICAEAGLRVAVWDLDYESLASLTDELTTGGATVVAAAVDILDEEAITAGFAATQEVFGHIEYLVNNAGPTNAAEVSFSHGITMAAGSTANVTSAWLALGRRDGDAVVNVASVAGNITGGGAEAWYPSAKAAIAGFTRYLALRRPGWIRANAVAPGLVDTPRMVAYMQDDEARSIIERNPMGRAGYPDDVGAAICFLLSPAASYINGVVLPVDGGAQVTV
;
A
#
# COMPACT_ATOMS: atom_id res chain seq x y z
N MET A 1 -1.83 -8.46 11.02
CA MET A 1 -1.97 -7.35 10.07
C MET A 1 -2.59 -7.83 8.77
N LEU A 2 -3.08 -6.92 7.92
CA LEU A 2 -3.56 -7.22 6.56
C LEU A 2 -2.84 -6.35 5.54
N VAL A 3 -2.42 -6.96 4.41
CA VAL A 3 -1.85 -6.27 3.24
C VAL A 3 -2.68 -6.59 2.01
N THR A 4 -3.18 -5.57 1.30
CA THR A 4 -3.85 -5.73 0.01
C THR A 4 -2.85 -5.59 -1.15
N GLY A 5 -3.06 -6.31 -2.27
CA GLY A 5 -2.11 -6.34 -3.38
C GLY A 5 -0.77 -6.97 -2.99
N ALA A 6 -0.84 -8.04 -2.19
CA ALA A 6 0.34 -8.65 -1.59
C ALA A 6 1.09 -9.63 -2.50
N GLY A 7 0.51 -10.01 -3.64
CA GLY A 7 1.10 -11.00 -4.55
C GLY A 7 2.42 -10.56 -5.17
N SER A 8 2.67 -9.26 -5.32
CA SER A 8 3.87 -8.75 -6.00
C SER A 8 4.36 -7.41 -5.45
N GLY A 9 5.54 -6.99 -5.88
CA GLY A 9 6.09 -5.64 -5.67
C GLY A 9 6.09 -5.19 -4.21
N ILE A 10 5.61 -3.96 -3.97
CA ILE A 10 5.61 -3.31 -2.65
C ILE A 10 4.79 -4.11 -1.63
N GLY A 11 3.62 -4.64 -2.03
CA GLY A 11 2.77 -5.42 -1.13
C GLY A 11 3.45 -6.70 -0.65
N ARG A 12 4.09 -7.45 -1.57
CA ARG A 12 4.86 -8.67 -1.24
C ARG A 12 6.03 -8.37 -0.31
N ALA A 13 6.80 -7.33 -0.62
CA ALA A 13 7.92 -6.91 0.22
C ALA A 13 7.45 -6.49 1.63
N THR A 14 6.34 -5.74 1.70
CA THR A 14 5.74 -5.34 2.98
C THR A 14 5.32 -6.54 3.81
N ALA A 15 4.61 -7.51 3.19
CA ALA A 15 4.17 -8.72 3.88
C ALA A 15 5.37 -9.51 4.43
N ARG A 16 6.43 -9.67 3.63
CA ARG A 16 7.66 -10.37 4.02
C ARG A 16 8.35 -9.67 5.19
N ILE A 17 8.64 -8.37 5.08
CA ILE A 17 9.34 -7.61 6.12
C ILE A 17 8.55 -7.63 7.44
N CYS A 18 7.24 -7.48 7.38
CA CYS A 18 6.40 -7.52 8.59
C CYS A 18 6.32 -8.93 9.20
N ALA A 19 6.32 -9.98 8.37
CA ALA A 19 6.40 -11.36 8.85
C ALA A 19 7.74 -11.65 9.55
N GLU A 20 8.85 -11.20 8.96
CA GLU A 20 10.20 -11.28 9.56
C GLU A 20 10.29 -10.50 10.88
N ALA A 21 9.51 -9.42 11.02
CA ALA A 21 9.36 -8.68 12.29
C ALA A 21 8.44 -9.39 13.31
N GLY A 22 7.95 -10.60 13.02
CA GLY A 22 7.14 -11.41 13.93
C GLY A 22 5.64 -11.16 13.87
N LEU A 23 5.13 -10.40 12.89
CA LEU A 23 3.70 -10.20 12.73
C LEU A 23 3.03 -11.40 12.05
N ARG A 24 1.79 -11.73 12.48
CA ARG A 24 0.89 -12.60 11.72
C ARG A 24 0.35 -11.79 10.54
N VAL A 25 0.42 -12.33 9.31
CA VAL A 25 0.14 -11.56 8.09
C VAL A 25 -1.01 -12.19 7.29
N ALA A 26 -2.08 -11.42 7.10
CA ALA A 26 -3.08 -11.71 6.09
C ALA A 26 -2.69 -11.03 4.77
N VAL A 27 -2.74 -11.77 3.69
CA VAL A 27 -2.34 -11.33 2.35
C VAL A 27 -3.51 -11.46 1.38
N TRP A 28 -3.90 -10.34 0.78
CA TRP A 28 -4.97 -10.29 -0.22
C TRP A 28 -4.44 -9.85 -1.57
N ASP A 29 -4.85 -10.55 -2.62
CA ASP A 29 -4.62 -10.17 -4.03
C ASP A 29 -5.72 -10.78 -4.90
N LEU A 30 -5.82 -10.38 -6.16
CA LEU A 30 -6.61 -11.06 -7.16
C LEU A 30 -5.90 -12.30 -7.71
N ASP A 31 -4.58 -12.28 -7.75
CA ASP A 31 -3.75 -13.36 -8.28
C ASP A 31 -3.47 -14.42 -7.21
N TYR A 32 -4.24 -15.49 -7.25
CA TYR A 32 -4.12 -16.61 -6.31
C TYR A 32 -2.77 -17.33 -6.41
N GLU A 33 -2.17 -17.46 -7.59
CA GLU A 33 -0.88 -18.14 -7.77
C GLU A 33 0.25 -17.35 -7.08
N SER A 34 0.25 -16.03 -7.25
CA SER A 34 1.20 -15.15 -6.54
C SER A 34 1.02 -15.20 -5.03
N LEU A 35 -0.23 -15.30 -4.53
CA LEU A 35 -0.51 -15.48 -3.11
C LEU A 35 -0.04 -16.82 -2.58
N ALA A 36 -0.22 -17.91 -3.32
CA ALA A 36 0.24 -19.25 -2.93
C ALA A 36 1.76 -19.25 -2.77
N SER A 37 2.50 -18.72 -3.75
CA SER A 37 3.96 -18.56 -3.69
C SER A 37 4.42 -17.75 -2.48
N LEU A 38 3.76 -16.64 -2.17
CA LEU A 38 4.08 -15.83 -1.00
C LEU A 38 3.76 -16.56 0.31
N THR A 39 2.64 -17.26 0.37
CA THR A 39 2.23 -18.04 1.55
C THR A 39 3.24 -19.12 1.88
N ASP A 40 3.70 -19.87 0.87
CA ASP A 40 4.72 -20.90 1.02
C ASP A 40 6.05 -20.30 1.53
N GLU A 41 6.48 -19.17 0.96
CA GLU A 41 7.69 -18.46 1.39
C GLU A 41 7.61 -18.06 2.87
N LEU A 42 6.53 -17.38 3.25
CA LEU A 42 6.36 -16.86 4.61
C LEU A 42 6.17 -17.97 5.64
N THR A 43 5.42 -19.03 5.29
CA THR A 43 5.17 -20.17 6.17
C THR A 43 6.45 -20.98 6.39
N THR A 44 7.26 -21.16 5.34
CA THR A 44 8.59 -21.79 5.44
C THR A 44 9.50 -20.97 6.36
N GLY A 45 9.38 -19.65 6.34
CA GLY A 45 10.05 -18.74 7.28
C GLY A 45 9.50 -18.77 8.71
N GLY A 46 8.47 -19.57 8.99
CA GLY A 46 7.86 -19.73 10.32
C GLY A 46 6.74 -18.72 10.64
N ALA A 47 6.31 -17.91 9.68
CA ALA A 47 5.23 -16.95 9.90
C ALA A 47 3.85 -17.62 9.88
N THR A 48 2.89 -17.03 10.62
CA THR A 48 1.46 -17.37 10.49
C THR A 48 0.83 -16.51 9.41
N VAL A 49 0.33 -17.14 8.35
CA VAL A 49 -0.20 -16.47 7.16
C VAL A 49 -1.64 -16.91 6.88
N VAL A 50 -2.47 -15.97 6.45
CA VAL A 50 -3.80 -16.22 5.85
C VAL A 50 -3.82 -15.56 4.49
N ALA A 51 -4.11 -16.31 3.44
CA ALA A 51 -4.24 -15.80 2.07
C ALA A 51 -5.69 -15.85 1.61
N ALA A 52 -6.14 -14.80 0.93
CA ALA A 52 -7.45 -14.76 0.30
C ALA A 52 -7.39 -14.02 -1.04
N ALA A 53 -8.04 -14.60 -2.06
CA ALA A 53 -8.29 -13.92 -3.31
C ALA A 53 -9.45 -12.93 -3.10
N VAL A 54 -9.16 -11.62 -3.10
CA VAL A 54 -10.15 -10.58 -2.80
C VAL A 54 -10.06 -9.48 -3.83
N ASP A 55 -11.17 -9.24 -4.53
CA ASP A 55 -11.33 -8.02 -5.32
C ASP A 55 -11.70 -6.86 -4.40
N ILE A 56 -10.83 -5.88 -4.30
CA ILE A 56 -11.05 -4.69 -3.46
C ILE A 56 -12.08 -3.69 -4.06
N LEU A 57 -12.61 -3.97 -5.24
CA LEU A 57 -13.73 -3.25 -5.82
C LEU A 57 -15.08 -3.88 -5.48
N ASP A 58 -15.09 -5.10 -4.96
CA ASP A 58 -16.27 -5.85 -4.55
C ASP A 58 -16.44 -5.80 -3.03
N GLU A 59 -17.48 -5.13 -2.56
CA GLU A 59 -17.76 -4.95 -1.14
C GLU A 59 -18.12 -6.27 -0.43
N GLU A 60 -18.75 -7.23 -1.15
CA GLU A 60 -19.06 -8.55 -0.62
C GLU A 60 -17.78 -9.37 -0.45
N ALA A 61 -16.88 -9.34 -1.44
CA ALA A 61 -15.57 -9.98 -1.35
C ALA A 61 -14.71 -9.40 -0.22
N ILE A 62 -14.70 -8.08 -0.05
CA ILE A 62 -14.02 -7.41 1.07
C ILE A 62 -14.57 -7.90 2.40
N THR A 63 -15.89 -7.96 2.55
CA THR A 63 -16.55 -8.41 3.79
C THR A 63 -16.21 -9.86 4.11
N ALA A 64 -16.30 -10.75 3.11
CA ALA A 64 -15.95 -12.17 3.25
C ALA A 64 -14.47 -12.36 3.60
N GLY A 65 -13.57 -11.60 2.95
CA GLY A 65 -12.14 -11.62 3.23
C GLY A 65 -11.80 -11.20 4.67
N PHE A 66 -12.47 -10.17 5.19
CA PHE A 66 -12.30 -9.78 6.59
C PHE A 66 -12.83 -10.86 7.55
N ALA A 67 -13.98 -11.46 7.27
CA ALA A 67 -14.54 -12.54 8.10
C ALA A 67 -13.55 -13.72 8.18
N ALA A 68 -13.05 -14.21 7.03
CA ALA A 68 -12.08 -15.29 6.98
C ALA A 68 -10.77 -14.93 7.72
N THR A 69 -10.29 -13.69 7.59
CA THR A 69 -9.09 -13.23 8.31
C THR A 69 -9.32 -13.21 9.83
N GLN A 70 -10.50 -12.75 10.27
CA GLN A 70 -10.85 -12.69 11.69
C GLN A 70 -11.02 -14.07 12.33
N GLU A 71 -11.49 -15.07 11.61
CA GLU A 71 -11.58 -16.46 12.12
C GLU A 71 -10.22 -16.98 12.60
N VAL A 72 -9.14 -16.59 11.93
CA VAL A 72 -7.78 -17.05 12.26
C VAL A 72 -7.06 -16.10 13.21
N PHE A 73 -7.18 -14.79 12.98
CA PHE A 73 -6.38 -13.79 13.70
C PHE A 73 -7.15 -13.11 14.84
N GLY A 74 -8.48 -13.19 14.86
CA GLY A 74 -9.31 -12.41 15.75
C GLY A 74 -9.26 -10.93 15.35
N HIS A 75 -8.56 -10.10 16.13
CA HIS A 75 -8.40 -8.69 15.82
C HIS A 75 -7.33 -8.43 14.74
N ILE A 76 -7.64 -7.52 13.81
CA ILE A 76 -6.72 -7.08 12.76
C ILE A 76 -6.24 -5.67 13.12
N GLU A 77 -5.08 -5.59 13.77
CA GLU A 77 -4.52 -4.34 14.30
C GLU A 77 -4.05 -3.39 13.19
N TYR A 78 -3.43 -3.93 12.14
CA TYR A 78 -2.78 -3.12 11.11
C TYR A 78 -3.36 -3.42 9.74
N LEU A 79 -3.63 -2.34 8.98
CA LEU A 79 -4.08 -2.40 7.59
C LEU A 79 -3.05 -1.70 6.68
N VAL A 80 -2.69 -2.35 5.57
CA VAL A 80 -1.92 -1.75 4.47
C VAL A 80 -2.75 -1.77 3.20
N ASN A 81 -3.20 -0.60 2.77
CA ASN A 81 -3.85 -0.42 1.48
C ASN A 81 -2.78 -0.17 0.41
N ASN A 82 -2.36 -1.26 -0.25
CA ASN A 82 -1.37 -1.21 -1.32
C ASN A 82 -1.98 -1.57 -2.69
N ALA A 83 -3.01 -2.40 -2.74
CA ALA A 83 -3.67 -2.77 -4.00
C ALA A 83 -4.21 -1.54 -4.74
N GLY A 84 -4.10 -1.58 -6.06
CA GLY A 84 -4.59 -0.52 -6.93
C GLY A 84 -4.11 -0.70 -8.38
N PRO A 85 -4.71 0.04 -9.33
CA PRO A 85 -4.34 0.00 -10.73
C PRO A 85 -2.95 0.60 -10.96
N THR A 86 -2.33 0.24 -12.08
CA THR A 86 -1.09 0.87 -12.56
C THR A 86 -1.40 2.24 -13.14
N ASN A 87 -0.40 3.13 -13.16
CA ASN A 87 -0.49 4.44 -13.84
C ASN A 87 -0.67 4.33 -15.36
N ALA A 88 -0.39 3.17 -15.96
CA ALA A 88 -0.56 2.88 -17.38
C ALA A 88 -1.98 2.35 -17.74
N ALA A 89 -2.90 2.25 -16.77
CA ALA A 89 -4.25 1.78 -17.06
C ALA A 89 -5.03 2.83 -17.87
N GLU A 90 -5.45 2.46 -19.06
CA GLU A 90 -6.29 3.30 -19.93
C GLU A 90 -7.75 3.22 -19.49
N VAL A 91 -8.13 4.09 -18.57
CA VAL A 91 -9.49 4.14 -18.00
C VAL A 91 -9.99 5.58 -17.94
N SER A 92 -11.32 5.75 -17.89
CA SER A 92 -11.89 7.09 -17.67
C SER A 92 -11.45 7.67 -16.32
N PHE A 93 -11.40 8.99 -16.22
CA PHE A 93 -11.00 9.68 -15.00
C PHE A 93 -11.79 9.20 -13.77
N SER A 94 -13.11 9.14 -13.85
CA SER A 94 -13.96 8.71 -12.74
C SER A 94 -13.73 7.24 -12.37
N HIS A 95 -13.51 6.37 -13.35
CA HIS A 95 -13.23 4.96 -13.09
C HIS A 95 -11.88 4.77 -12.41
N GLY A 96 -10.84 5.47 -12.87
CA GLY A 96 -9.51 5.45 -12.23
C GLY A 96 -9.53 5.93 -10.78
N ILE A 97 -10.28 6.99 -10.49
CA ILE A 97 -10.49 7.45 -9.10
C ILE A 97 -11.17 6.37 -8.26
N THR A 98 -12.22 5.73 -8.78
CA THR A 98 -12.93 4.66 -8.07
C THR A 98 -12.02 3.46 -7.83
N MET A 99 -11.27 3.02 -8.82
CA MET A 99 -10.37 1.87 -8.70
C MET A 99 -9.24 2.09 -7.68
N ALA A 100 -8.74 3.31 -7.54
CA ALA A 100 -7.60 3.58 -6.66
C ALA A 100 -8.04 4.17 -5.31
N ALA A 101 -8.65 5.35 -5.30
CA ALA A 101 -9.02 6.01 -4.06
C ALA A 101 -10.30 5.43 -3.46
N GLY A 102 -11.28 5.08 -4.29
CA GLY A 102 -12.54 4.47 -3.85
C GLY A 102 -12.30 3.11 -3.16
N SER A 103 -11.55 2.22 -3.80
CA SER A 103 -11.23 0.91 -3.20
C SER A 103 -10.46 1.04 -1.88
N THR A 104 -9.49 1.96 -1.79
CA THR A 104 -8.78 2.26 -0.54
C THR A 104 -9.76 2.68 0.56
N ALA A 105 -10.75 3.53 0.23
CA ALA A 105 -11.76 3.97 1.20
C ALA A 105 -12.70 2.83 1.59
N ASN A 106 -13.12 1.97 0.67
CA ASN A 106 -14.00 0.83 0.94
C ASN A 106 -13.35 -0.19 1.87
N VAL A 107 -12.11 -0.63 1.57
CA VAL A 107 -11.36 -1.55 2.43
C VAL A 107 -11.15 -0.94 3.83
N THR A 108 -10.75 0.35 3.90
CA THR A 108 -10.56 1.02 5.18
C THR A 108 -11.87 1.12 5.96
N SER A 109 -12.99 1.44 5.32
CA SER A 109 -14.29 1.55 5.98
C SER A 109 -14.76 0.21 6.55
N ALA A 110 -14.60 -0.88 5.79
CA ALA A 110 -14.89 -2.22 6.26
C ALA A 110 -14.00 -2.61 7.45
N TRP A 111 -12.68 -2.32 7.38
CA TRP A 111 -11.76 -2.54 8.49
C TRP A 111 -12.15 -1.76 9.75
N LEU A 112 -12.55 -0.48 9.60
CA LEU A 112 -13.02 0.35 10.71
C LEU A 112 -14.30 -0.20 11.35
N ALA A 113 -15.19 -0.79 10.58
CA ALA A 113 -16.43 -1.38 11.05
C ALA A 113 -16.25 -2.62 11.95
N LEU A 114 -15.08 -3.28 11.89
CA LEU A 114 -14.74 -4.41 12.77
C LEU A 114 -14.50 -4.00 14.24
N GLY A 115 -14.54 -2.71 14.54
CA GLY A 115 -14.19 -2.17 15.86
C GLY A 115 -12.68 -1.95 16.00
N ARG A 116 -12.30 -0.79 16.55
CA ARG A 116 -10.90 -0.35 16.67
C ARG A 116 -10.45 -0.37 18.12
N ARG A 117 -9.12 -0.55 18.29
CA ARG A 117 -8.44 -0.53 19.59
C ARG A 117 -7.30 0.48 19.57
N ASP A 118 -6.90 0.95 20.74
CA ASP A 118 -5.71 1.79 20.85
C ASP A 118 -4.49 1.04 20.33
N GLY A 119 -3.71 1.71 19.49
CA GLY A 119 -2.56 1.12 18.82
C GLY A 119 -2.82 0.64 17.39
N ASP A 120 -4.08 0.49 16.98
CA ASP A 120 -4.41 0.15 15.60
C ASP A 120 -3.88 1.21 14.62
N ALA A 121 -3.39 0.76 13.46
CA ALA A 121 -2.84 1.67 12.47
C ALA A 121 -3.15 1.24 11.03
N VAL A 122 -3.30 2.25 10.15
CA VAL A 122 -3.41 2.07 8.71
C VAL A 122 -2.30 2.82 7.99
N VAL A 123 -1.69 2.17 6.99
CA VAL A 123 -0.78 2.81 6.04
C VAL A 123 -1.32 2.66 4.64
N ASN A 124 -1.50 3.78 3.96
CA ASN A 124 -1.96 3.84 2.58
C ASN A 124 -0.78 4.06 1.62
N VAL A 125 -0.75 3.34 0.50
CA VAL A 125 0.26 3.54 -0.54
C VAL A 125 -0.26 4.59 -1.54
N ALA A 126 0.18 5.84 -1.34
CA ALA A 126 -0.03 6.95 -2.25
C ALA A 126 0.99 6.91 -3.42
N SER A 127 1.53 8.04 -3.81
CA SER A 127 2.63 8.22 -4.78
C SER A 127 3.15 9.64 -4.71
N VAL A 128 4.40 9.87 -5.07
CA VAL A 128 4.92 11.22 -5.32
C VAL A 128 4.11 11.95 -6.40
N ALA A 129 3.54 11.23 -7.36
CA ALA A 129 2.68 11.81 -8.39
C ALA A 129 1.44 12.53 -7.80
N GLY A 130 1.00 12.17 -6.60
CA GLY A 130 -0.07 12.88 -5.90
C GLY A 130 0.36 14.20 -5.24
N ASN A 131 1.67 14.45 -5.13
CA ASN A 131 2.23 15.67 -4.53
C ASN A 131 2.82 16.61 -5.57
N ILE A 132 3.41 16.04 -6.64
CA ILE A 132 4.01 16.78 -7.73
C ILE A 132 3.36 16.37 -9.05
N THR A 133 3.11 17.33 -9.92
CA THR A 133 2.64 17.08 -11.28
C THR A 133 3.84 16.79 -12.17
N GLY A 134 3.90 15.62 -12.77
CA GLY A 134 4.94 15.25 -13.74
C GLY A 134 4.97 13.76 -14.01
N GLY A 135 5.47 13.40 -15.20
CA GLY A 135 5.70 12.02 -15.61
C GLY A 135 4.46 11.29 -16.15
N GLY A 136 4.13 11.52 -17.42
CA GLY A 136 3.40 10.61 -18.33
C GLY A 136 2.11 9.91 -17.87
N ALA A 137 1.72 10.06 -16.61
CA ALA A 137 0.55 9.40 -16.06
C ALA A 137 -0.74 10.11 -16.50
N GLU A 138 -1.74 9.32 -16.84
CA GLU A 138 -3.11 9.80 -17.07
C GLU A 138 -3.58 10.64 -15.87
N ALA A 139 -4.35 11.71 -16.10
CA ALA A 139 -4.78 12.67 -15.08
C ALA A 139 -5.47 12.04 -13.85
N TRP A 140 -6.13 10.90 -14.04
CA TRP A 140 -6.78 10.18 -12.93
C TRP A 140 -5.78 9.67 -11.89
N TYR A 141 -4.57 9.24 -12.29
CA TYR A 141 -3.62 8.61 -11.38
C TYR A 141 -3.08 9.59 -10.31
N PRO A 142 -2.46 10.74 -10.69
CA PRO A 142 -2.03 11.72 -9.70
C PRO A 142 -3.21 12.24 -8.86
N SER A 143 -4.39 12.43 -9.45
CA SER A 143 -5.58 12.86 -8.73
C SER A 143 -6.03 11.84 -7.69
N ALA A 144 -6.05 10.54 -8.04
CA ALA A 144 -6.38 9.47 -7.11
C ALA A 144 -5.35 9.36 -5.97
N LYS A 145 -4.07 9.50 -6.27
CA LYS A 145 -3.00 9.44 -5.26
C LYS A 145 -3.03 10.66 -4.33
N ALA A 146 -3.39 11.83 -4.83
CA ALA A 146 -3.68 13.01 -4.01
C ALA A 146 -4.92 12.79 -3.13
N ALA A 147 -5.97 12.16 -3.65
CA ALA A 147 -7.17 11.81 -2.87
C ALA A 147 -6.84 10.83 -1.74
N ILE A 148 -6.00 9.82 -1.97
CA ILE A 148 -5.52 8.91 -0.91
C ILE A 148 -4.76 9.66 0.18
N ALA A 149 -3.90 10.62 -0.18
CA ALA A 149 -3.20 11.48 0.77
C ALA A 149 -4.16 12.33 1.60
N GLY A 150 -5.18 12.92 0.96
CA GLY A 150 -6.24 13.66 1.64
C GLY A 150 -7.07 12.79 2.58
N PHE A 151 -7.45 11.59 2.13
CA PHE A 151 -8.18 10.60 2.94
C PHE A 151 -7.38 10.16 4.17
N THR A 152 -6.07 9.96 4.01
CA THR A 152 -5.16 9.62 5.13
C THR A 152 -5.18 10.69 6.21
N ARG A 153 -5.07 11.98 5.83
CA ARG A 153 -5.14 13.11 6.77
C ARG A 153 -6.50 13.21 7.45
N TYR A 154 -7.58 12.94 6.70
CA TYR A 154 -8.94 12.89 7.27
C TYR A 154 -9.06 11.79 8.34
N LEU A 155 -8.53 10.59 8.09
CA LEU A 155 -8.53 9.51 9.06
C LEU A 155 -7.74 9.88 10.33
N ALA A 156 -6.58 10.50 10.17
CA ALA A 156 -5.71 10.91 11.28
C ALA A 156 -6.37 11.96 12.21
N LEU A 157 -7.30 12.75 11.69
CA LEU A 157 -8.04 13.77 12.46
C LEU A 157 -9.21 13.16 13.26
N ARG A 158 -9.57 11.91 12.98
CA ARG A 158 -10.70 11.27 13.66
C ARG A 158 -10.29 10.86 15.07
N ARG A 159 -11.00 11.34 16.05
CA ARG A 159 -10.94 11.08 17.51
C ARG A 159 -9.54 10.76 18.04
N PRO A 160 -8.99 11.56 18.94
CA PRO A 160 -7.71 11.27 19.60
C PRO A 160 -7.70 9.84 20.17
N GLY A 161 -6.61 9.09 19.91
CA GLY A 161 -6.42 7.75 20.45
C GLY A 161 -7.14 6.62 19.70
N TRP A 162 -7.82 6.93 18.57
CA TRP A 162 -8.60 5.91 17.88
C TRP A 162 -7.77 5.02 16.94
N ILE A 163 -7.05 5.62 16.01
CA ILE A 163 -6.09 4.95 15.13
C ILE A 163 -4.97 5.91 14.75
N ARG A 164 -3.84 5.37 14.31
CA ARG A 164 -2.85 6.12 13.52
C ARG A 164 -3.09 5.85 12.04
N ALA A 165 -3.14 6.90 11.24
CA ALA A 165 -3.31 6.80 9.80
C ALA A 165 -2.21 7.58 9.11
N ASN A 166 -1.37 6.88 8.33
CA ASN A 166 -0.27 7.47 7.59
C ASN A 166 -0.28 6.97 6.15
N ALA A 167 0.47 7.63 5.28
CA ALA A 167 0.71 7.18 3.93
C ALA A 167 2.20 7.16 3.62
N VAL A 168 2.61 6.29 2.71
CA VAL A 168 3.87 6.41 1.99
C VAL A 168 3.60 6.94 0.59
N ALA A 169 4.51 7.75 0.06
CA ALA A 169 4.49 8.26 -1.31
C ALA A 169 5.75 7.77 -2.05
N PRO A 170 5.70 6.57 -2.66
CA PRO A 170 6.83 6.04 -3.41
C PRO A 170 7.14 6.89 -4.64
N GLY A 171 8.44 7.01 -4.98
CA GLY A 171 8.92 7.43 -6.28
C GLY A 171 8.84 6.32 -7.31
N LEU A 172 9.77 6.31 -8.27
CA LEU A 172 9.94 5.20 -9.20
C LEU A 172 10.53 4.01 -8.45
N VAL A 173 9.78 2.89 -8.41
CA VAL A 173 10.15 1.64 -7.71
C VAL A 173 10.23 0.50 -8.70
N ASP A 174 11.32 -0.25 -8.65
CA ASP A 174 11.54 -1.44 -9.50
C ASP A 174 10.64 -2.60 -9.04
N THR A 175 9.51 -2.73 -9.70
CA THR A 175 8.52 -3.78 -9.43
C THR A 175 8.24 -4.57 -10.71
N PRO A 176 7.72 -5.81 -10.62
CA PRO A 176 7.34 -6.59 -11.80
C PRO A 176 6.44 -5.84 -12.78
N ARG A 177 5.58 -4.95 -12.28
CA ARG A 177 4.69 -4.11 -13.12
C ARG A 177 5.44 -3.02 -13.89
N MET A 178 6.63 -2.63 -13.46
CA MET A 178 7.41 -1.53 -14.03
C MET A 178 8.52 -2.00 -14.97
N VAL A 179 8.70 -3.32 -15.16
CA VAL A 179 9.79 -3.89 -15.96
C VAL A 179 9.85 -3.30 -17.37
N ALA A 180 8.71 -3.17 -18.05
CA ALA A 180 8.67 -2.58 -19.40
C ALA A 180 9.04 -1.08 -19.36
N TYR A 181 8.45 -0.32 -18.44
CA TYR A 181 8.72 1.11 -18.29
C TYR A 181 10.19 1.40 -17.91
N MET A 182 10.81 0.52 -17.11
CA MET A 182 12.22 0.65 -16.72
C MET A 182 13.20 0.56 -17.90
N GLN A 183 12.73 0.09 -19.07
CA GLN A 183 13.54 0.08 -20.31
C GLN A 183 13.43 1.38 -21.10
N ASP A 184 12.50 2.26 -20.77
CA ASP A 184 12.24 3.50 -21.50
C ASP A 184 13.27 4.60 -21.15
N ASP A 185 13.53 5.48 -22.08
CA ASP A 185 14.44 6.62 -21.88
C ASP A 185 13.90 7.60 -20.84
N GLU A 186 12.57 7.70 -20.69
CA GLU A 186 11.95 8.51 -19.64
C GLU A 186 12.29 7.97 -18.24
N ALA A 187 12.19 6.66 -18.04
CA ALA A 187 12.56 6.03 -16.76
C ALA A 187 14.04 6.24 -16.45
N ARG A 188 14.92 6.08 -17.43
CA ARG A 188 16.36 6.37 -17.29
C ARG A 188 16.60 7.80 -16.87
N SER A 189 15.95 8.76 -17.53
CA SER A 189 16.07 10.19 -17.20
C SER A 189 15.58 10.50 -15.77
N ILE A 190 14.52 9.83 -15.30
CA ILE A 190 14.05 9.95 -13.92
C ILE A 190 15.10 9.41 -12.94
N ILE A 191 15.71 8.26 -13.25
CA ILE A 191 16.73 7.63 -12.40
C ILE A 191 18.00 8.51 -12.35
N GLU A 192 18.45 9.02 -13.47
CA GLU A 192 19.65 9.88 -13.56
C GLU A 192 19.49 11.18 -12.76
N ARG A 193 18.29 11.75 -12.72
CA ARG A 193 17.98 12.95 -11.92
C ARG A 193 17.72 12.65 -10.46
N ASN A 194 17.52 11.40 -10.08
CA ASN A 194 17.26 11.04 -8.70
C ASN A 194 18.55 11.21 -7.87
N PRO A 195 18.52 11.92 -6.74
CA PRO A 195 19.72 12.13 -5.90
C PRO A 195 20.40 10.83 -5.45
N MET A 196 19.65 9.73 -5.29
CA MET A 196 20.22 8.42 -4.95
C MET A 196 20.73 7.64 -6.17
N GLY A 197 20.54 8.13 -7.40
CA GLY A 197 21.04 7.53 -8.64
C GLY A 197 20.45 6.17 -9.00
N ARG A 198 19.31 5.81 -8.42
CA ARG A 198 18.63 4.55 -8.68
C ARG A 198 17.10 4.66 -8.50
N ALA A 199 16.37 3.72 -9.08
CA ALA A 199 15.02 3.44 -8.65
C ALA A 199 15.00 2.86 -7.22
N GLY A 200 13.91 3.04 -6.51
CA GLY A 200 13.67 2.36 -5.24
C GLY A 200 13.45 0.86 -5.46
N TYR A 201 13.77 0.06 -4.46
CA TYR A 201 13.34 -1.33 -4.40
C TYR A 201 12.03 -1.46 -3.63
N PRO A 202 11.21 -2.49 -3.86
CA PRO A 202 10.02 -2.77 -3.05
C PRO A 202 10.31 -2.79 -1.54
N ASP A 203 11.49 -3.27 -1.14
CA ASP A 203 11.94 -3.34 0.24
C ASP A 203 12.14 -1.93 0.86
N ASP A 204 12.61 -0.95 0.11
CA ASP A 204 12.74 0.43 0.61
C ASP A 204 11.38 0.96 1.09
N VAL A 205 10.33 0.66 0.33
CA VAL A 205 8.96 1.10 0.67
C VAL A 205 8.36 0.22 1.76
N GLY A 206 8.55 -1.10 1.68
CA GLY A 206 8.06 -2.06 2.69
C GLY A 206 8.61 -1.77 4.09
N ALA A 207 9.90 -1.42 4.19
CA ALA A 207 10.53 -1.03 5.45
C ALA A 207 9.91 0.25 6.04
N ALA A 208 9.63 1.25 5.22
CA ALA A 208 8.96 2.48 5.64
C ALA A 208 7.52 2.21 6.13
N ILE A 209 6.78 1.33 5.44
CA ILE A 209 5.45 0.91 5.87
C ILE A 209 5.52 0.19 7.22
N CYS A 210 6.42 -0.78 7.37
CA CYS A 210 6.59 -1.53 8.62
C CYS A 210 6.96 -0.58 9.79
N PHE A 211 7.84 0.40 9.56
CA PHE A 211 8.15 1.44 10.55
C PHE A 211 6.91 2.24 10.95
N LEU A 212 6.11 2.73 9.98
CA LEU A 212 4.92 3.52 10.26
C LEU A 212 3.82 2.74 10.99
N LEU A 213 3.76 1.42 10.84
CA LEU A 213 2.86 0.57 11.61
C LEU A 213 3.36 0.33 13.04
N SER A 214 4.67 0.32 13.26
CA SER A 214 5.29 -0.06 14.52
C SER A 214 5.05 0.93 15.66
N PRO A 215 5.26 0.52 16.93
CA PRO A 215 5.23 1.41 18.08
C PRO A 215 6.28 2.54 18.02
N ALA A 216 7.37 2.37 17.25
CA ALA A 216 8.37 3.44 17.06
C ALA A 216 7.78 4.67 16.36
N ALA A 217 6.68 4.52 15.61
CA ALA A 217 5.92 5.60 14.97
C ALA A 217 4.71 6.06 15.80
N SER A 218 4.69 5.82 17.11
CA SER A 218 3.53 6.10 17.98
C SER A 218 3.08 7.56 18.00
N TYR A 219 3.97 8.49 17.69
CA TYR A 219 3.66 9.94 17.60
C TYR A 219 3.62 10.46 16.16
N ILE A 220 3.57 9.55 15.16
CA ILE A 220 3.45 9.89 13.74
C ILE A 220 2.03 9.58 13.28
N ASN A 221 1.27 10.63 12.92
CA ASN A 221 -0.12 10.52 12.49
C ASN A 221 -0.43 11.57 11.43
N GLY A 222 -1.03 11.17 10.30
CA GLY A 222 -1.39 12.05 9.19
C GLY A 222 -0.25 12.37 8.23
N VAL A 223 0.93 11.77 8.36
CA VAL A 223 2.04 12.01 7.43
C VAL A 223 1.79 11.34 6.07
N VAL A 224 2.23 11.99 5.02
CA VAL A 224 2.46 11.38 3.69
C VAL A 224 3.96 11.38 3.49
N LEU A 225 4.59 10.25 3.78
CA LEU A 225 6.05 10.09 3.81
C LEU A 225 6.57 9.78 2.41
N PRO A 226 7.36 10.67 1.78
CA PRO A 226 8.04 10.35 0.54
C PRO A 226 9.06 9.21 0.74
N VAL A 227 9.03 8.21 -0.15
CA VAL A 227 10.03 7.13 -0.23
C VAL A 227 10.48 7.10 -1.68
N ASP A 228 11.27 8.08 -2.07
CA ASP A 228 11.49 8.48 -3.46
C ASP A 228 12.96 8.77 -3.82
N GLY A 229 13.89 8.49 -2.90
CA GLY A 229 15.32 8.77 -3.12
C GLY A 229 15.66 10.26 -3.25
N GLY A 230 14.75 11.15 -2.81
CA GLY A 230 14.92 12.59 -2.91
C GLY A 230 14.37 13.20 -4.22
N ALA A 231 13.60 12.46 -5.01
CA ALA A 231 13.06 12.94 -6.28
C ALA A 231 12.25 14.23 -6.12
N GLN A 232 11.49 14.40 -5.03
CA GLN A 232 10.67 15.60 -4.79
C GLN A 232 11.47 16.86 -4.44
N VAL A 233 12.72 16.76 -4.02
CA VAL A 233 13.53 17.93 -3.67
C VAL A 233 14.36 18.47 -4.84
N THR A 234 14.33 17.81 -5.99
CA THR A 234 15.05 18.19 -7.21
C THR A 234 14.14 18.77 -8.31
N VAL A 235 12.88 19.01 -8.00
CA VAL A 235 11.88 19.55 -8.94
C VAL A 235 11.80 21.05 -8.85
#